data_3bded01372299dfbce3e6e34d8d56ead
#
_entry.id   3bded01372299dfbce3e6e34d8d56ead
#
_cell.length_a   1.000
_cell.length_b   1.000
_cell.length_c   1.000
_cell.angle_alpha   90.00
_cell.angle_beta   90.00
_cell.angle_gamma   90.00
#
_symmetry.space_group_name_H-M   'P 1'
#
loop_
_entity.id
_entity.type
_entity.pdbx_description
1 polymer ?
#
loop_
_entity_poly.entity_id
_entity_poly.type
_entity_poly.pdbx_seq_one_letter_code
_entity_poly.pdbx_strand_id
1 'polypeptide(L)'
;MKKHPPLEIVAPVVFALVFMFLLIFSRFEPHVEDVDSFYVKAHAGQPGYVLVDVRPEEFFEGKSPMFGVPGGHIPGAVSFPRSELKSTLAPAAALAKAGIVKSNTVILYCNTGTTAGKFADDLIRHFNFKAANLKNYRGGIVDWARYGSNILLPEDHEAGYPEGEGALNLGGK
;
A
#
# COMPACT_ATOMS: atom_id res chain seq x y z
N MET A 1 -24.72 55.46 -13.03
CA MET A 1 -25.45 54.18 -13.17
C MET A 1 -24.49 53.16 -13.76
N LYS A 2 -24.07 52.13 -12.98
CA LYS A 2 -23.23 51.03 -13.49
C LYS A 2 -24.13 50.07 -14.29
N LYS A 3 -23.94 50.00 -15.60
CA LYS A 3 -24.64 49.03 -16.47
C LYS A 3 -24.15 47.62 -16.12
N HIS A 4 -25.00 46.75 -15.68
CA HIS A 4 -24.72 45.34 -15.53
C HIS A 4 -24.55 44.72 -16.93
N PRO A 5 -23.59 43.83 -17.12
CA PRO A 5 -23.43 43.13 -18.41
C PRO A 5 -24.70 42.33 -18.72
N PRO A 6 -25.12 42.23 -19.98
CA PRO A 6 -26.30 41.48 -20.38
C PRO A 6 -26.16 40.01 -20.04
N LEU A 7 -27.20 39.37 -19.56
CA LEU A 7 -27.26 37.96 -19.13
C LEU A 7 -26.78 36.99 -20.22
N GLU A 8 -26.98 37.36 -21.48
CA GLU A 8 -26.53 36.60 -22.65
C GLU A 8 -25.01 36.46 -22.76
N ILE A 9 -24.23 37.39 -22.19
CA ILE A 9 -22.76 37.31 -22.14
C ILE A 9 -22.30 36.65 -20.84
N VAL A 10 -23.00 36.87 -19.75
CA VAL A 10 -22.62 36.34 -18.41
C VAL A 10 -22.79 34.82 -18.34
N ALA A 11 -23.90 34.29 -18.87
CA ALA A 11 -24.22 32.88 -18.77
C ALA A 11 -23.16 31.95 -19.43
N PRO A 12 -22.71 32.18 -20.69
CA PRO A 12 -21.68 31.32 -21.29
C PRO A 12 -20.31 31.45 -20.61
N VAL A 13 -19.97 32.62 -20.09
CA VAL A 13 -18.71 32.81 -19.36
C VAL A 13 -18.72 32.02 -18.05
N VAL A 14 -19.80 32.10 -17.28
CA VAL A 14 -19.95 31.32 -16.04
C VAL A 14 -19.92 29.83 -16.33
N PHE A 15 -20.62 29.38 -17.38
CA PHE A 15 -20.61 27.98 -17.80
C PHE A 15 -19.20 27.51 -18.18
N ALA A 16 -18.46 28.30 -18.94
CA ALA A 16 -17.08 27.99 -19.33
C ALA A 16 -16.16 27.89 -18.10
N LEU A 17 -16.27 28.80 -17.15
CA LEU A 17 -15.51 28.79 -15.90
C LEU A 17 -15.82 27.57 -15.03
N VAL A 18 -17.09 27.22 -14.88
CA VAL A 18 -17.54 26.04 -14.12
C VAL A 18 -17.04 24.76 -14.82
N PHE A 19 -17.17 24.70 -16.14
CA PHE A 19 -16.69 23.55 -16.93
C PHE A 19 -15.18 23.40 -16.85
N MET A 20 -14.42 24.49 -16.97
CA MET A 20 -12.97 24.50 -16.80
C MET A 20 -12.58 24.08 -15.36
N PHE A 21 -13.28 24.56 -14.34
CA PHE A 21 -13.09 24.17 -12.96
C PHE A 21 -13.32 22.64 -12.79
N LEU A 22 -14.42 22.11 -13.34
CA LEU A 22 -14.70 20.68 -13.32
C LEU A 22 -13.62 19.86 -14.03
N LEU A 23 -13.10 20.34 -15.18
CA LEU A 23 -12.00 19.67 -15.90
C LEU A 23 -10.69 19.69 -15.11
N ILE A 24 -10.39 20.77 -14.39
CA ILE A 24 -9.20 20.84 -13.56
C ILE A 24 -9.33 19.92 -12.35
N PHE A 25 -10.48 19.93 -11.68
CA PHE A 25 -10.74 19.07 -10.53
C PHE A 25 -10.87 17.58 -10.87
N SER A 26 -11.38 17.24 -12.07
CA SER A 26 -11.47 15.83 -12.51
C SER A 26 -10.12 15.18 -12.78
N ARG A 27 -9.04 15.95 -12.85
CA ARG A 27 -7.68 15.42 -12.99
C ARG A 27 -6.96 15.17 -11.67
N PHE A 28 -7.58 15.52 -10.55
CA PHE A 28 -7.02 15.26 -9.21
C PHE A 28 -7.50 13.89 -8.72
N GLU A 29 -7.00 12.83 -9.38
CA GLU A 29 -7.16 11.48 -8.84
C GLU A 29 -6.29 11.37 -7.59
N PRO A 30 -6.85 10.94 -6.44
CA PRO A 30 -6.08 10.77 -5.23
C PRO A 30 -5.03 9.66 -5.47
N HIS A 31 -3.78 10.05 -5.51
CA HIS A 31 -2.67 9.13 -5.74
C HIS A 31 -2.10 8.64 -4.40
N VAL A 32 -1.95 7.31 -4.27
CA VAL A 32 -1.25 6.70 -3.15
C VAL A 32 0.24 6.83 -3.40
N GLU A 33 0.95 7.36 -2.42
CA GLU A 33 2.40 7.55 -2.51
C GLU A 33 3.14 6.21 -2.46
N ASP A 34 4.02 6.00 -3.45
CA ASP A 34 4.96 4.89 -3.43
C ASP A 34 6.12 5.23 -2.47
N VAL A 35 6.48 4.29 -1.60
CA VAL A 35 7.57 4.43 -0.63
C VAL A 35 8.60 3.33 -0.81
N ASP A 36 9.80 3.56 -0.30
CA ASP A 36 10.93 2.65 -0.34
C ASP A 36 11.20 1.94 1.01
N SER A 37 12.23 1.11 1.05
CA SER A 37 12.64 0.38 2.25
C SER A 37 13.13 1.30 3.37
N PHE A 38 13.69 2.47 3.06
CA PHE A 38 14.12 3.44 4.07
C PHE A 38 12.92 4.03 4.81
N TYR A 39 11.87 4.37 4.06
CA TYR A 39 10.63 4.84 4.66
C TYR A 39 10.01 3.78 5.57
N VAL A 40 9.94 2.52 5.10
CA VAL A 40 9.39 1.41 5.90
C VAL A 40 10.21 1.22 7.18
N LYS A 41 11.54 1.17 7.09
CA LYS A 41 12.44 1.05 8.26
C LYS A 41 12.25 2.17 9.29
N ALA A 42 12.02 3.39 8.82
CA ALA A 42 11.84 4.55 9.69
C ALA A 42 10.50 4.57 10.43
N HIS A 43 9.46 3.95 9.86
CA HIS A 43 8.10 4.10 10.36
C HIS A 43 7.45 2.80 10.87
N ALA A 44 7.95 1.62 10.49
CA ALA A 44 7.42 0.35 10.98
C ALA A 44 7.52 0.28 12.51
N GLY A 45 6.40 0.01 13.17
CA GLY A 45 6.31 -0.04 14.64
C GLY A 45 6.21 1.31 15.33
N GLN A 46 6.22 2.44 14.62
CA GLN A 46 6.02 3.75 15.21
C GLN A 46 4.53 4.01 15.52
N PRO A 47 4.20 4.74 16.59
CA PRO A 47 2.83 5.13 16.89
C PRO A 47 2.18 5.86 15.70
N GLY A 48 0.94 5.50 15.38
CA GLY A 48 0.22 6.09 14.26
C GLY A 48 0.53 5.48 12.89
N TYR A 49 1.43 4.48 12.84
CA TYR A 49 1.72 3.72 11.63
C TYR A 49 1.33 2.26 11.80
N VAL A 50 0.87 1.64 10.72
CA VAL A 50 0.67 0.19 10.64
C VAL A 50 1.26 -0.31 9.33
N LEU A 51 2.13 -1.31 9.42
CA LEU A 51 2.69 -2.00 8.27
C LEU A 51 1.88 -3.27 8.02
N VAL A 52 1.39 -3.45 6.80
CA VAL A 52 0.43 -4.50 6.45
C VAL A 52 0.95 -5.35 5.31
N ASP A 53 1.04 -6.65 5.52
CA ASP A 53 1.23 -7.65 4.48
C ASP A 53 -0.12 -8.04 3.89
N VAL A 54 -0.32 -7.77 2.60
CA VAL A 54 -1.57 -8.08 1.90
C VAL A 54 -1.50 -9.39 1.10
N ARG A 55 -0.42 -10.17 1.28
CA ARG A 55 -0.26 -11.49 0.67
C ARG A 55 -1.15 -12.53 1.37
N PRO A 56 -1.37 -13.70 0.77
CA PRO A 56 -1.96 -14.84 1.48
C PRO A 56 -1.25 -15.12 2.80
N GLU A 57 -2.03 -15.53 3.82
CA GLU A 57 -1.53 -15.82 5.18
C GLU A 57 -0.37 -16.79 5.18
N GLU A 58 -0.46 -17.85 4.38
CA GLU A 58 0.61 -18.85 4.24
C GLU A 58 1.98 -18.26 3.86
N PHE A 59 2.01 -17.13 3.15
CA PHE A 59 3.26 -16.47 2.79
C PHE A 59 3.79 -15.63 3.93
N PHE A 60 2.91 -15.02 4.70
CA PHE A 60 3.26 -14.34 5.94
C PHE A 60 3.87 -15.31 6.95
N GLU A 61 3.31 -16.53 7.03
CA GLU A 61 3.74 -17.62 7.90
C GLU A 61 4.98 -18.39 7.41
N GLY A 62 5.59 -17.99 6.31
CA GLY A 62 6.89 -18.55 5.91
C GLY A 62 6.91 -19.31 4.58
N LYS A 63 5.76 -19.68 4.00
CA LYS A 63 5.74 -20.36 2.70
C LYS A 63 6.23 -19.42 1.59
N SER A 64 7.21 -19.87 0.81
CA SER A 64 7.63 -19.12 -0.38
C SER A 64 6.58 -19.24 -1.49
N PRO A 65 6.08 -18.13 -2.07
CA PRO A 65 5.11 -18.18 -3.15
C PRO A 65 5.70 -18.68 -4.48
N MET A 66 6.97 -18.41 -4.72
CA MET A 66 7.71 -18.80 -5.92
C MET A 66 9.20 -18.56 -5.73
N PHE A 67 10.01 -19.13 -6.61
CA PHE A 67 11.46 -18.92 -6.63
C PHE A 67 11.81 -17.42 -6.63
N GLY A 68 12.73 -17.00 -5.78
CA GLY A 68 13.19 -15.61 -5.63
C GLY A 68 12.25 -14.70 -4.84
N VAL A 69 11.14 -15.21 -4.32
CA VAL A 69 10.26 -14.46 -3.41
C VAL A 69 10.27 -15.14 -2.05
N PRO A 70 10.74 -14.47 -0.99
CA PRO A 70 10.82 -15.08 0.32
C PRO A 70 9.46 -15.30 0.97
N GLY A 71 9.32 -16.37 1.75
CA GLY A 71 8.32 -16.52 2.77
C GLY A 71 8.69 -15.73 4.03
N GLY A 72 7.77 -15.66 4.99
CA GLY A 72 7.91 -14.80 6.17
C GLY A 72 7.46 -13.36 5.91
N HIS A 73 7.70 -12.47 6.84
CA HIS A 73 7.19 -11.11 6.81
C HIS A 73 8.19 -10.07 7.28
N ILE A 74 7.93 -8.81 6.99
CA ILE A 74 8.72 -7.68 7.46
C ILE A 74 8.46 -7.48 8.96
N PRO A 75 9.49 -7.28 9.81
CA PRO A 75 9.32 -7.07 11.25
C PRO A 75 8.30 -5.98 11.57
N GLY A 76 7.37 -6.29 12.47
CA GLY A 76 6.29 -5.37 12.87
C GLY A 76 5.11 -5.29 11.92
N ALA A 77 5.10 -6.10 10.85
CA ALA A 77 3.95 -6.19 9.96
C ALA A 77 2.81 -7.01 10.60
N VAL A 78 1.59 -6.62 10.25
CA VAL A 78 0.39 -7.41 10.50
C VAL A 78 -0.06 -8.06 9.19
N SER A 79 -0.58 -9.29 9.28
CA SER A 79 -1.17 -9.96 8.14
C SER A 79 -2.59 -9.46 7.91
N PHE A 80 -2.88 -9.08 6.68
CA PHE A 80 -4.25 -8.84 6.21
C PHE A 80 -4.35 -9.16 4.72
N PRO A 81 -4.57 -10.41 4.36
CA PRO A 81 -4.68 -10.84 2.97
C PRO A 81 -5.72 -10.04 2.20
N ARG A 82 -5.36 -9.58 0.99
CA ARG A 82 -6.31 -8.81 0.16
C ARG A 82 -7.62 -9.54 -0.11
N SER A 83 -7.60 -10.87 -0.13
CA SER A 83 -8.80 -11.69 -0.28
C SER A 83 -9.83 -11.47 0.83
N GLU A 84 -9.40 -11.11 2.03
CA GLU A 84 -10.29 -10.88 3.18
C GLU A 84 -11.20 -9.67 2.98
N LEU A 85 -10.79 -8.65 2.25
CA LEU A 85 -11.65 -7.51 1.92
C LEU A 85 -12.93 -7.92 1.18
N LYS A 86 -12.88 -9.03 0.44
CA LYS A 86 -13.97 -9.51 -0.39
C LYS A 86 -14.77 -10.66 0.26
N SER A 87 -14.13 -11.41 1.15
CA SER A 87 -14.70 -12.62 1.72
C SER A 87 -15.37 -12.44 3.08
N THR A 88 -15.05 -11.36 3.79
CA THR A 88 -15.57 -11.14 5.14
C THR A 88 -16.91 -10.41 5.13
N LEU A 89 -17.82 -10.82 6.02
CA LEU A 89 -19.13 -10.17 6.23
C LEU A 89 -19.00 -8.81 6.92
N ALA A 90 -17.91 -8.55 7.64
CA ALA A 90 -17.66 -7.31 8.37
C ALA A 90 -16.25 -6.79 8.12
N PRO A 91 -15.90 -6.44 6.87
CA PRO A 91 -14.54 -6.05 6.52
C PRO A 91 -14.03 -4.83 7.29
N ALA A 92 -14.90 -3.87 7.61
CA ALA A 92 -14.51 -2.70 8.40
C ALA A 92 -14.07 -3.05 9.83
N ALA A 93 -14.72 -4.02 10.47
CA ALA A 93 -14.34 -4.50 11.80
C ALA A 93 -13.02 -5.28 11.76
N ALA A 94 -12.82 -6.09 10.72
CA ALA A 94 -11.57 -6.83 10.51
C ALA A 94 -10.39 -5.86 10.26
N LEU A 95 -10.58 -4.85 9.42
CA LEU A 95 -9.60 -3.77 9.22
C LEU A 95 -9.21 -3.10 10.52
N ALA A 96 -10.20 -2.70 11.32
CA ALA A 96 -9.97 -2.03 12.61
C ALA A 96 -9.20 -2.94 13.58
N LYS A 97 -9.51 -4.25 13.64
CA LYS A 97 -8.80 -5.23 14.46
C LYS A 97 -7.33 -5.35 14.06
N ALA A 98 -7.02 -5.25 12.77
CA ALA A 98 -5.65 -5.24 12.25
C ALA A 98 -4.95 -3.87 12.40
N GLY A 99 -5.57 -2.88 13.04
CA GLY A 99 -5.02 -1.53 13.17
C GLY A 99 -5.13 -0.68 11.89
N ILE A 100 -5.81 -1.19 10.87
CA ILE A 100 -6.04 -0.48 9.59
C ILE A 100 -7.21 0.48 9.79
N VAL A 101 -6.91 1.64 10.36
CA VAL A 101 -7.89 2.68 10.70
C VAL A 101 -7.52 4.00 10.04
N LYS A 102 -8.52 4.87 9.82
CA LYS A 102 -8.34 6.13 9.08
C LYS A 102 -7.45 7.16 9.78
N SER A 103 -7.22 7.01 11.08
CA SER A 103 -6.32 7.85 11.86
C SER A 103 -4.85 7.46 11.71
N ASN A 104 -4.56 6.25 11.23
CA ASN A 104 -3.21 5.76 11.05
C ASN A 104 -2.72 5.99 9.60
N THR A 105 -1.41 6.11 9.46
CA THR A 105 -0.75 5.91 8.17
C THR A 105 -0.56 4.42 7.96
N VAL A 106 -1.17 3.89 6.89
CA VAL A 106 -1.14 2.47 6.54
C VAL A 106 -0.10 2.25 5.45
N ILE A 107 0.95 1.52 5.79
CA ILE A 107 2.00 1.12 4.83
C ILE A 107 1.66 -0.28 4.34
N LEU A 108 1.41 -0.42 3.07
CA LEU A 108 0.97 -1.67 2.43
C LEU A 108 2.12 -2.29 1.64
N TYR A 109 2.32 -3.58 1.75
CA TYR A 109 3.26 -4.31 0.89
C TYR A 109 2.72 -5.67 0.47
N CYS A 110 3.26 -6.17 -0.62
CA CYS A 110 3.10 -7.54 -1.10
C CYS A 110 4.45 -8.06 -1.60
N ASN A 111 4.49 -8.90 -2.64
CA ASN A 111 5.78 -9.32 -3.22
C ASN A 111 6.55 -8.15 -3.83
N THR A 112 5.89 -7.31 -4.65
CA THR A 112 6.49 -6.23 -5.46
C THR A 112 5.64 -4.96 -5.53
N GLY A 113 4.74 -4.72 -4.58
CA GLY A 113 3.89 -3.53 -4.48
C GLY A 113 2.62 -3.53 -5.34
N THR A 114 2.50 -4.36 -6.38
CA THR A 114 1.35 -4.32 -7.30
C THR A 114 0.01 -4.66 -6.63
N THR A 115 -0.04 -5.73 -5.83
CA THR A 115 -1.25 -6.13 -5.09
C THR A 115 -1.54 -5.15 -3.96
N ALA A 116 -0.51 -4.60 -3.34
CA ALA A 116 -0.62 -3.59 -2.29
C ALA A 116 -1.25 -2.29 -2.82
N GLY A 117 -0.84 -1.83 -4.00
CA GLY A 117 -1.49 -0.69 -4.66
C GLY A 117 -2.99 -0.92 -4.92
N LYS A 118 -3.36 -2.11 -5.42
CA LYS A 118 -4.77 -2.48 -5.61
C LYS A 118 -5.55 -2.55 -4.29
N PHE A 119 -4.92 -2.96 -3.19
CA PHE A 119 -5.53 -2.94 -1.88
C PHE A 119 -5.76 -1.50 -1.39
N ALA A 120 -4.81 -0.61 -1.61
CA ALA A 120 -4.96 0.81 -1.32
C ALA A 120 -6.13 1.44 -2.08
N ASP A 121 -6.27 1.12 -3.38
CA ASP A 121 -7.41 1.56 -4.19
C ASP A 121 -8.75 1.05 -3.62
N ASP A 122 -8.81 -0.22 -3.19
CA ASP A 122 -9.99 -0.81 -2.56
C ASP A 122 -10.33 -0.05 -1.24
N LEU A 123 -9.33 0.31 -0.42
CA LEU A 123 -9.53 1.10 0.81
C LEU A 123 -10.09 2.50 0.53
N ILE A 124 -9.60 3.16 -0.52
CA ILE A 124 -10.11 4.49 -0.92
C ILE A 124 -11.54 4.37 -1.40
N ARG A 125 -11.81 3.47 -2.34
CA ARG A 125 -13.10 3.38 -3.04
C ARG A 125 -14.23 2.84 -2.17
N HIS A 126 -13.94 1.86 -1.31
CA HIS A 126 -14.98 1.12 -0.58
C HIS A 126 -15.02 1.44 0.91
N PHE A 127 -13.91 1.95 1.48
CA PHE A 127 -13.81 2.21 2.92
C PHE A 127 -13.54 3.68 3.25
N ASN A 128 -13.52 4.56 2.23
CA ASN A 128 -13.37 6.01 2.40
C ASN A 128 -12.08 6.41 3.14
N PHE A 129 -10.96 5.71 2.84
CA PHE A 129 -9.63 6.13 3.28
C PHE A 129 -9.14 7.31 2.43
N LYS A 130 -8.34 8.19 3.03
CA LYS A 130 -7.64 9.24 2.29
C LYS A 130 -6.37 8.68 1.70
N ALA A 131 -6.10 8.94 0.42
CA ALA A 131 -4.86 8.50 -0.23
C ALA A 131 -3.60 8.97 0.51
N ALA A 132 -3.63 10.17 1.11
CA ALA A 132 -2.53 10.72 1.90
C ALA A 132 -2.12 9.83 3.10
N ASN A 133 -3.07 9.05 3.65
CA ASN A 133 -2.83 8.15 4.78
C ASN A 133 -2.42 6.73 4.34
N LEU A 134 -2.31 6.50 3.04
CA LEU A 134 -1.91 5.21 2.48
C LEU A 134 -0.54 5.34 1.82
N LYS A 135 0.32 4.35 2.06
CA LYS A 135 1.64 4.25 1.44
C LYS A 135 1.78 2.88 0.80
N ASN A 136 2.25 2.84 -0.43
CA ASN A 136 2.51 1.59 -1.14
C ASN A 136 4.02 1.31 -1.13
N TYR A 137 4.47 0.31 -0.40
CA TYR A 137 5.86 -0.13 -0.51
C TYR A 137 6.06 -0.89 -1.82
N ARG A 138 6.48 -0.15 -2.84
CA ARG A 138 6.54 -0.64 -4.22
C ARG A 138 7.56 -1.76 -4.43
N GLY A 139 8.64 -1.76 -3.67
CA GLY A 139 9.63 -2.85 -3.72
C GLY A 139 9.13 -4.16 -3.10
N GLY A 140 8.23 -4.06 -2.12
CA GLY A 140 7.66 -5.17 -1.39
C GLY A 140 8.70 -6.01 -0.65
N ILE A 141 8.32 -7.25 -0.32
CA ILE A 141 9.20 -8.14 0.45
C ILE A 141 10.45 -8.57 -0.33
N VAL A 142 10.38 -8.58 -1.66
CA VAL A 142 11.54 -8.92 -2.51
C VAL A 142 12.63 -7.87 -2.38
N ASP A 143 12.27 -6.60 -2.38
CA ASP A 143 13.19 -5.49 -2.16
C ASP A 143 13.73 -5.50 -0.73
N TRP A 144 12.86 -5.72 0.25
CA TRP A 144 13.24 -5.82 1.64
C TRP A 144 14.30 -6.90 1.89
N ALA A 145 14.10 -8.10 1.35
CA ALA A 145 15.05 -9.21 1.48
C ALA A 145 16.38 -8.95 0.77
N ARG A 146 16.34 -8.25 -0.37
CA ARG A 146 17.55 -7.97 -1.17
C ARG A 146 18.52 -7.02 -0.47
N TYR A 147 18.00 -6.05 0.26
CA TYR A 147 18.82 -5.03 0.93
C TYR A 147 19.18 -5.38 2.36
N GLY A 148 19.23 -6.68 2.70
CA GLY A 148 19.82 -7.19 3.94
C GLY A 148 19.02 -6.85 5.19
N SER A 149 17.70 -6.80 5.06
CA SER A 149 16.82 -6.59 6.19
C SER A 149 16.26 -7.92 6.66
N ASN A 150 16.11 -8.09 7.96
CA ASN A 150 15.59 -9.31 8.55
C ASN A 150 14.16 -9.55 8.11
N ILE A 151 13.89 -10.80 7.71
CA ILE A 151 12.54 -11.32 7.51
C ILE A 151 12.21 -12.16 8.73
N LEU A 152 11.07 -11.91 9.35
CA LEU A 152 10.59 -12.75 10.44
C LEU A 152 9.87 -13.97 9.85
N LEU A 153 10.21 -15.12 10.41
CA LEU A 153 9.52 -16.38 10.22
C LEU A 153 8.84 -16.73 11.54
N PRO A 154 7.72 -17.44 11.53
CA PRO A 154 7.23 -18.12 12.72
C PRO A 154 8.33 -18.99 13.34
N GLU A 155 8.33 -19.16 14.67
CA GLU A 155 9.39 -19.82 15.43
C GLU A 155 9.69 -21.27 15.02
N ASP A 156 8.75 -21.89 14.32
CA ASP A 156 8.76 -23.29 13.88
C ASP A 156 9.16 -23.47 12.39
N HIS A 157 9.39 -22.37 11.67
CA HIS A 157 9.81 -22.41 10.27
C HIS A 157 11.30 -22.07 10.12
N GLU A 158 12.12 -23.05 9.83
CA GLU A 158 13.45 -22.80 9.26
C GLU A 158 13.29 -22.02 7.95
N ALA A 159 14.12 -20.99 7.75
CA ALA A 159 14.11 -20.21 6.53
C ALA A 159 14.40 -21.12 5.33
N GLY A 160 13.33 -21.67 4.75
CA GLY A 160 13.40 -22.50 3.55
C GLY A 160 13.72 -21.65 2.34
N TYR A 161 14.95 -21.12 2.28
CA TYR A 161 15.54 -20.83 0.99
C TYR A 161 15.77 -22.21 0.35
N PRO A 162 15.20 -22.48 -0.84
CA PRO A 162 15.68 -23.66 -1.57
C PRO A 162 17.19 -23.48 -1.73
N GLU A 163 17.96 -24.41 -1.19
CA GLU A 163 19.39 -24.53 -1.47
C GLU A 163 19.52 -24.82 -2.96
N GLY A 164 19.42 -23.77 -3.76
CA GLY A 164 19.69 -23.76 -5.19
C GLY A 164 21.04 -23.11 -5.38
N GLU A 165 22.01 -23.90 -5.81
CA GLU A 165 23.33 -23.50 -6.25
C GLU A 165 23.30 -22.15 -6.97
N GLY A 166 23.85 -21.11 -6.37
CA GLY A 166 23.91 -19.76 -6.92
C GLY A 166 24.10 -18.67 -5.89
N ALA A 167 24.75 -18.94 -4.77
CA ALA A 167 25.31 -17.87 -3.96
C ALA A 167 26.30 -17.10 -4.83
N LEU A 168 25.88 -15.94 -5.33
CA LEU A 168 26.77 -14.94 -5.89
C LEU A 168 27.79 -14.59 -4.80
N ASN A 169 28.94 -15.25 -4.87
CA ASN A 169 30.12 -14.94 -4.11
C ASN A 169 30.61 -13.54 -4.55
N LEU A 170 30.12 -12.51 -3.88
CA LEU A 170 30.70 -11.18 -3.96
C LEU A 170 31.95 -11.17 -3.09
N GLY A 171 33.00 -11.90 -3.62
CA GLY A 171 34.33 -11.86 -3.08
C GLY A 171 34.88 -10.45 -3.07
N GLY A 172 34.93 -9.85 -1.90
CA GLY A 172 35.72 -8.66 -1.65
C GLY A 172 37.19 -8.97 -1.74
N LYS A 173 37.92 -8.21 -2.53
CA LYS A 173 39.32 -7.86 -2.31
C LYS A 173 39.40 -6.35 -2.28
#